data_cb8c79dd9a40f7cc8a28d53e821c0702
#
_entry.id   cb8c79dd9a40f7cc8a28d53e821c0702
#
_cell.length_a   1.000
_cell.length_b   1.000
_cell.length_c   1.000
_cell.angle_alpha   90.00
_cell.angle_beta   90.00
_cell.angle_gamma   90.00
#
_symmetry.space_group_name_H-M   'P 1'
#
loop_
_entity.id
_entity.type
_entity.pdbx_description
1 polymer ?
#
loop_
_entity_poly.entity_id
_entity_poly.type
_entity_poly.pdbx_seq_one_letter_code
_entity_poly.pdbx_strand_id
1 'polypeptide(L)'
;MTDFEVEYSEESLFQLRGLDTPVAKRIIQKIESTTSDPHRFFVRLVGRTEFKLRVGDYRVIADIEENRRVIIVRSLGHRKNIYK
;
A
#
# COMPACT_ATOMS: atom_id res chain seq x y z
N MET A 1 3.44 5.47 -21.54
CA MET A 1 4.21 5.19 -20.33
C MET A 1 3.59 4.02 -19.59
N THR A 2 4.42 3.20 -18.97
CA THR A 2 3.96 2.02 -18.28
C THR A 2 3.62 2.38 -16.83
N ASP A 3 2.46 1.95 -16.36
CA ASP A 3 2.10 2.11 -14.96
C ASP A 3 3.03 1.24 -14.10
N PHE A 4 3.11 1.58 -12.82
CA PHE A 4 3.80 0.74 -11.86
C PHE A 4 3.02 -0.56 -11.67
N GLU A 5 3.74 -1.66 -11.45
CA GLU A 5 3.12 -2.91 -11.04
C GLU A 5 3.02 -2.94 -9.53
N VAL A 6 2.15 -3.80 -9.00
CA VAL A 6 1.95 -3.93 -7.56
C VAL A 6 2.29 -5.34 -7.14
N GLU A 7 3.17 -5.45 -6.15
CA GLU A 7 3.50 -6.73 -5.51
C GLU A 7 3.08 -6.67 -4.05
N TYR A 8 2.67 -7.79 -3.51
CA TYR A 8 2.21 -7.88 -2.13
C TYR A 8 3.12 -8.85 -1.38
N SER A 9 3.64 -8.41 -0.23
CA SER A 9 4.42 -9.28 0.64
C SER A 9 3.51 -10.35 1.25
N GLU A 10 4.11 -11.42 1.78
CA GLU A 10 3.33 -12.45 2.45
C GLU A 10 2.57 -11.87 3.63
N GLU A 11 3.19 -10.97 4.38
CA GLU A 11 2.54 -10.32 5.51
C GLU A 11 1.32 -9.52 5.05
N SER A 12 1.44 -8.73 3.97
CA SER A 12 0.31 -7.94 3.50
C SER A 12 -0.82 -8.82 2.98
N LEU A 13 -0.49 -9.93 2.32
CA LEU A 13 -1.51 -10.89 1.87
C LEU A 13 -2.25 -11.51 3.05
N PHE A 14 -1.51 -11.88 4.09
CA PHE A 14 -2.11 -12.42 5.30
C PHE A 14 -3.06 -11.40 5.92
N GLN A 15 -2.63 -10.16 5.99
CA GLN A 15 -3.45 -9.09 6.56
C GLN A 15 -4.71 -8.84 5.73
N LEU A 16 -4.58 -8.87 4.40
CA LEU A 16 -5.75 -8.71 3.51
C LEU A 16 -6.77 -9.81 3.73
N ARG A 17 -6.32 -11.05 3.93
CA ARG A 17 -7.23 -12.17 4.17
C ARG A 17 -8.00 -12.03 5.47
N GLY A 18 -7.44 -11.32 6.43
CA GLY A 18 -8.08 -11.08 7.71
C GLY A 18 -9.12 -9.96 7.70
N LEU A 19 -9.25 -9.23 6.59
CA LEU A 19 -10.19 -8.13 6.48
C LEU A 19 -11.49 -8.61 5.82
N ASP A 20 -12.59 -7.91 6.14
CA ASP A 20 -13.84 -8.15 5.43
C ASP A 20 -13.64 -7.88 3.95
N THR A 21 -14.30 -8.67 3.11
CA THR A 21 -14.14 -8.58 1.67
C THR A 21 -14.33 -7.17 1.11
N PRO A 22 -15.37 -6.41 1.50
CA PRO A 22 -15.53 -5.05 0.97
C PRO A 22 -14.37 -4.13 1.34
N VAL A 23 -13.81 -4.31 2.53
CA VAL A 23 -12.68 -3.49 2.99
C VAL A 23 -11.43 -3.85 2.19
N ALA A 24 -11.15 -5.14 2.04
CA ALA A 24 -9.99 -5.60 1.27
C ALA A 24 -10.08 -5.11 -0.17
N LYS A 25 -11.25 -5.21 -0.79
CA LYS A 25 -11.46 -4.72 -2.15
C LYS A 25 -11.18 -3.22 -2.27
N ARG A 26 -11.67 -2.45 -1.31
CA ARG A 26 -11.47 -0.99 -1.34
C ARG A 26 -9.99 -0.65 -1.26
N ILE A 27 -9.25 -1.36 -0.41
CA ILE A 27 -7.81 -1.13 -0.27
C ILE A 27 -7.09 -1.47 -1.59
N ILE A 28 -7.37 -2.64 -2.15
CA ILE A 28 -6.75 -3.06 -3.40
C ILE A 28 -7.06 -2.08 -4.53
N GLN A 29 -8.32 -1.67 -4.66
CA GLN A 29 -8.72 -0.72 -5.68
C GLN A 29 -8.00 0.62 -5.53
N LYS A 30 -7.83 1.08 -4.29
CA LYS A 30 -7.12 2.34 -4.06
C LYS A 30 -5.66 2.21 -4.46
N ILE A 31 -5.01 1.11 -4.10
CA ILE A 31 -3.62 0.89 -4.49
C ILE A 31 -3.50 0.88 -6.01
N GLU A 32 -4.38 0.13 -6.69
CA GLU A 32 -4.36 0.05 -8.15
C GLU A 32 -4.57 1.42 -8.80
N SER A 33 -5.37 2.28 -8.18
CA SER A 33 -5.64 3.61 -8.73
C SER A 33 -4.43 4.54 -8.66
N THR A 34 -3.39 4.18 -7.91
CA THR A 34 -2.19 5.01 -7.74
C THR A 34 -1.08 4.65 -8.72
N THR A 35 -1.25 3.59 -9.51
CA THR A 35 -0.14 3.01 -10.27
C THR A 35 0.39 3.91 -11.39
N SER A 36 -0.40 4.86 -11.87
CA SER A 36 0.09 5.79 -12.89
C SER A 36 1.04 6.84 -12.32
N ASP A 37 0.87 7.18 -11.02
CA ASP A 37 1.70 8.18 -10.37
C ASP A 37 1.65 7.95 -8.85
N PRO A 38 2.37 6.94 -8.35
CA PRO A 38 2.27 6.59 -6.93
C PRO A 38 2.73 7.70 -5.99
N HIS A 39 3.71 8.50 -6.39
CA HIS A 39 4.22 9.57 -5.52
C HIS A 39 3.20 10.69 -5.28
N ARG A 40 2.16 10.74 -6.09
CA ARG A 40 1.08 11.70 -5.88
C ARG A 40 0.21 11.31 -4.69
N PHE A 41 0.13 10.01 -4.40
CA PHE A 41 -0.79 9.48 -3.38
C PHE A 41 -0.08 8.96 -2.15
N PHE A 42 1.09 8.35 -2.34
CA PHE A 42 1.88 7.83 -1.23
C PHE A 42 2.76 8.93 -0.65
N VAL A 43 2.87 8.94 0.68
CA VAL A 43 3.68 9.93 1.41
C VAL A 43 4.79 9.20 2.15
N ARG A 44 6.03 9.69 2.03
CA ARG A 44 7.16 9.09 2.71
C ARG A 44 6.99 9.21 4.23
N LEU A 45 7.27 8.12 4.93
CA LEU A 45 7.29 8.14 6.38
C LEU A 45 8.53 8.86 6.89
N VAL A 46 8.35 9.64 7.95
CA VAL A 46 9.45 10.42 8.52
C VAL A 46 10.53 9.48 9.05
N GLY A 47 11.78 9.71 8.62
CA GLY A 47 12.91 8.92 9.08
C GLY A 47 12.98 7.51 8.52
N ARG A 48 12.19 7.18 7.52
CA ARG A 48 12.14 5.85 6.93
C ARG A 48 12.14 5.94 5.42
N THR A 49 12.46 4.81 4.78
CA THR A 49 12.44 4.73 3.32
C THR A 49 11.08 4.32 2.77
N GLU A 50 10.20 3.85 3.64
CA GLU A 50 8.88 3.39 3.24
C GLU A 50 7.91 4.54 3.07
N PHE A 51 6.83 4.27 2.33
CA PHE A 51 5.76 5.21 2.06
C PHE A 51 4.46 4.70 2.64
N LYS A 52 3.54 5.61 2.91
CA LYS A 52 2.20 5.25 3.40
C LYS A 52 1.13 5.75 2.44
N LEU A 53 0.06 4.99 2.33
CA LEU A 53 -1.16 5.38 1.61
C LEU A 53 -2.32 5.24 2.58
N ARG A 54 -3.11 6.29 2.68
CA ARG A 54 -4.29 6.26 3.55
C ARG A 54 -5.51 5.82 2.74
N VAL A 55 -6.25 4.85 3.28
CA VAL A 55 -7.48 4.35 2.67
C VAL A 55 -8.55 4.32 3.78
N GLY A 56 -9.28 5.43 3.93
CA GLY A 56 -10.23 5.56 5.04
C GLY A 56 -9.50 5.46 6.38
N ASP A 57 -9.92 4.52 7.21
CA ASP A 57 -9.28 4.28 8.51
C ASP A 57 -8.13 3.29 8.41
N TYR A 58 -7.79 2.85 7.22
CA TYR A 58 -6.72 1.87 6.99
C TYR A 58 -5.51 2.56 6.40
N ARG A 59 -4.36 1.93 6.60
CA ARG A 59 -3.10 2.41 6.04
C ARG A 59 -2.36 1.29 5.36
N VAL A 60 -1.67 1.65 4.28
CA VAL A 60 -0.86 0.73 3.51
C VAL A 60 0.57 1.26 3.60
N ILE A 61 1.50 0.38 3.95
CA ILE A 61 2.92 0.69 3.99
C ILE A 61 3.59 -0.02 2.83
N ALA A 62 4.32 0.71 2.03
CA ALA A 62 4.90 0.15 0.80
C ALA A 62 6.25 0.76 0.49
N ASP A 63 7.05 0.03 -0.26
CA ASP A 63 8.22 0.55 -0.94
C ASP A 63 7.83 0.90 -2.37
N ILE A 64 8.45 1.93 -2.92
CA ILE A 64 8.25 2.30 -4.31
C ILE A 64 9.61 2.20 -4.99
N GLU A 65 9.75 1.22 -5.88
CA GLU A 65 11.00 1.02 -6.62
C GLU A 65 10.89 1.64 -8.00
N GLU A 66 11.62 2.74 -8.18
CA GLU A 66 11.55 3.49 -9.42
C GLU A 66 12.15 2.71 -10.61
N ASN A 67 13.28 2.04 -10.38
CA ASN A 67 13.97 1.38 -11.49
C ASN A 67 13.13 0.27 -12.10
N ARG A 68 12.44 -0.50 -11.26
CA ARG A 68 11.61 -1.60 -11.72
C ARG A 68 10.15 -1.19 -11.90
N ARG A 69 9.82 0.03 -11.49
CA ARG A 69 8.45 0.55 -11.52
C ARG A 69 7.49 -0.39 -10.81
N VAL A 70 7.79 -0.66 -9.55
CA VAL A 70 7.02 -1.59 -8.73
C VAL A 70 6.69 -0.92 -7.39
N ILE A 71 5.45 -1.07 -6.97
CA ILE A 71 4.99 -0.73 -5.63
C ILE A 71 4.95 -2.05 -4.85
N ILE A 72 5.76 -2.17 -3.80
CA ILE A 72 5.82 -3.39 -3.00
C ILE A 72 5.09 -3.12 -1.69
N VAL A 73 3.89 -3.67 -1.57
CA VAL A 73 3.08 -3.51 -0.36
C VAL A 73 3.67 -4.40 0.73
N ARG A 74 4.13 -3.78 1.81
CA ARG A 74 4.79 -4.48 2.92
C ARG A 74 3.82 -4.88 4.01
N SER A 75 2.92 -3.96 4.37
CA SER A 75 1.94 -4.23 5.42
C SER A 75 0.76 -3.30 5.23
N LEU A 76 -0.37 -3.67 5.82
CA LEU A 76 -1.56 -2.85 5.80
C LEU A 76 -2.43 -3.21 6.99
N GLY A 77 -3.30 -2.31 7.38
CA GLY A 77 -4.19 -2.57 8.49
C GLY A 77 -4.84 -1.30 8.98
N HIS A 78 -5.66 -1.47 10.01
CA HIS A 78 -6.33 -0.34 10.63
C HIS A 78 -5.28 0.56 11.27
N ARG A 79 -5.46 1.88 11.15
CA ARG A 79 -4.47 2.85 11.62
C ARG A 79 -4.09 2.68 13.09
N LYS A 80 -4.99 2.13 13.90
CA LYS A 80 -4.72 1.91 15.33
C LYS A 80 -3.71 0.79 15.56
N ASN A 81 -3.54 -0.10 14.61
CA ASN A 81 -2.72 -1.30 14.78
C ASN A 81 -1.40 -1.24 14.04
N ILE A 82 -1.32 -0.45 12.97
CA ILE A 82 -0.18 -0.51 12.06
C ILE A 82 1.04 0.28 12.53
N TYR A 83 0.88 1.15 13.52
CA TYR A 83 1.96 1.96 14.06
C TYR A 83 2.41 1.55 15.45
N LYS A 84 2.27 0.32 15.75
CA LYS A 84 2.78 -0.19 17.03
C LYS A 84 4.28 -0.40 17.00
#